data_124e752392ddd68319314d23fd52b71f
#
_entry.id   124e752392ddd68319314d23fd52b71f
#
_cell.length_a   1.000
_cell.length_b   1.000
_cell.length_c   1.000
_cell.angle_alpha   90.00
_cell.angle_beta   90.00
_cell.angle_gamma   90.00
#
_symmetry.space_group_name_H-M   'P 1'
#
loop_
_entity.id
_entity.type
_entity.pdbx_description
1 polymer ?
#
loop_
_entity_poly.entity_id
_entity_poly.type
_entity_poly.pdbx_seq_one_letter_code
_entity_poly.pdbx_strand_id
1 'polypeptide(L)'
;MKFQIVSDSSCDLSKERAQELGVDIVPFYVSFEEENYMKEGVDISVEDFYQMMADRAGTFPKTSMPSVQDYVDVFEKYVKDGVPVLCICLNAAFSGSIQSAMNAKSQILEDYPEAQIEVVDSEEVTALQGMFVEEACRLRGAELDLKETVKLLEEIRPTGRIFFTTNDLDYLQHGGRIGRAAATIGNVLKIKPMIEYVNKELVSAGVSRGRKKSLQSVIDKAKAYIEADHIDLKEYRIGLECGLDKEEFRKFEEQVKAAFRDYEGEIKRFEVFHVGATIGVHTGPYPTGIALLKRCRY
;
A
#
# COMPACT_ATOMS: atom_id res chain seq x y z
N MET A 1 25.09 8.82 -0.45
CA MET A 1 23.92 7.91 -0.47
C MET A 1 24.31 6.73 -1.34
N LYS A 2 24.16 5.47 -0.89
CA LYS A 2 24.58 4.29 -1.67
C LYS A 2 23.68 4.01 -2.86
N PHE A 3 22.36 4.29 -2.75
CA PHE A 3 21.38 4.19 -3.82
C PHE A 3 20.14 5.05 -3.50
N GLN A 4 19.41 5.44 -4.53
CA GLN A 4 18.12 6.12 -4.38
C GLN A 4 16.98 5.11 -4.33
N ILE A 5 15.97 5.39 -3.50
CA ILE A 5 14.74 4.60 -3.43
C ILE A 5 13.63 5.37 -4.11
N VAL A 6 12.96 4.71 -5.02
CA VAL A 6 11.80 5.19 -5.77
C VAL A 6 10.64 4.24 -5.51
N SER A 7 9.42 4.75 -5.33
CA SER A 7 8.20 3.94 -5.29
C SER A 7 7.08 4.63 -6.03
N ASP A 8 6.05 3.90 -6.44
CA ASP A 8 4.83 4.52 -6.91
C ASP A 8 3.92 4.96 -5.74
N SER A 9 2.95 5.84 -6.01
CA SER A 9 2.14 6.46 -4.96
C SER A 9 1.19 5.49 -4.23
N SER A 10 1.00 4.27 -4.73
CA SER A 10 0.19 3.25 -4.07
C SER A 10 0.79 2.71 -2.76
N CYS A 11 2.01 3.14 -2.42
CA CYS A 11 2.65 2.81 -1.14
C CYS A 11 2.08 3.60 0.06
N ASP A 12 1.18 4.54 -0.19
CA ASP A 12 0.47 5.34 0.82
C ASP A 12 1.39 6.06 1.83
N LEU A 13 2.65 6.33 1.44
CA LEU A 13 3.53 7.20 2.20
C LEU A 13 3.10 8.66 2.02
N SER A 14 2.90 9.38 3.12
CA SER A 14 2.64 10.81 3.02
C SER A 14 3.82 11.54 2.38
N LYS A 15 3.57 12.70 1.80
CA LYS A 15 4.61 13.54 1.18
C LYS A 15 5.73 13.88 2.18
N GLU A 16 5.36 14.22 3.41
CA GLU A 16 6.29 14.52 4.49
C GLU A 16 7.14 13.29 4.82
N ARG A 17 6.48 12.13 4.94
CA ARG A 17 7.18 10.88 5.26
C ARG A 17 8.13 10.43 4.15
N ALA A 18 7.72 10.55 2.89
CA ALA A 18 8.58 10.27 1.75
C ALA A 18 9.81 11.20 1.72
N GLN A 19 9.61 12.49 2.01
CA GLN A 19 10.70 13.47 2.12
C GLN A 19 11.67 13.15 3.25
N GLU A 20 11.16 12.84 4.47
CA GLU A 20 11.98 12.43 5.61
C GLU A 20 12.86 11.22 5.29
N LEU A 21 12.30 10.27 4.57
CA LEU A 21 12.97 9.03 4.19
C LEU A 21 13.87 9.21 2.96
N GLY A 22 13.78 10.33 2.24
CA GLY A 22 14.48 10.53 0.97
C GLY A 22 14.06 9.51 -0.08
N VAL A 23 12.73 9.34 -0.25
CA VAL A 23 12.11 8.47 -1.27
C VAL A 23 11.44 9.36 -2.31
N ASP A 24 11.66 9.07 -3.59
CA ASP A 24 10.90 9.69 -4.67
C ASP A 24 9.65 8.89 -4.98
N ILE A 25 8.52 9.58 -5.06
CA ILE A 25 7.24 8.98 -5.39
C ILE A 25 6.86 9.29 -6.84
N VAL A 26 6.63 8.25 -7.62
CA VAL A 26 6.07 8.34 -8.98
C VAL A 26 4.55 8.25 -8.86
N PRO A 27 3.82 9.33 -9.18
CA PRO A 27 2.38 9.38 -8.94
C PRO A 27 1.59 8.52 -9.93
N PHE A 28 0.61 7.80 -9.42
CA PHE A 28 -0.51 7.30 -10.21
C PHE A 28 -1.40 8.47 -10.65
N TYR A 29 -2.27 8.19 -11.57
CA TYR A 29 -3.29 9.11 -12.04
C TYR A 29 -4.67 8.64 -11.59
N VAL A 30 -5.50 9.58 -11.16
CA VAL A 30 -6.90 9.34 -10.77
C VAL A 30 -7.83 10.25 -11.56
N SER A 31 -9.04 9.77 -11.86
CA SER A 31 -10.04 10.56 -12.57
C SER A 31 -11.46 10.17 -12.18
N PHE A 32 -12.35 11.15 -12.15
CA PHE A 32 -13.81 10.95 -12.11
C PHE A 32 -14.45 11.04 -13.51
N GLU A 33 -13.67 11.46 -14.52
CA GLU A 33 -14.10 11.70 -15.89
C GLU A 33 -13.24 10.88 -16.86
N GLU A 34 -13.69 10.68 -18.08
CA GLU A 34 -12.97 9.80 -19.00
C GLU A 34 -11.62 10.35 -19.46
N GLU A 35 -11.47 11.66 -19.52
CA GLU A 35 -10.30 12.30 -20.14
C GLU A 35 -9.52 13.24 -19.20
N ASN A 36 -9.96 13.43 -17.95
CA ASN A 36 -9.31 14.35 -17.03
C ASN A 36 -8.61 13.62 -15.88
N TYR A 37 -7.40 13.13 -16.14
CA TYR A 37 -6.58 12.45 -15.17
C TYR A 37 -5.67 13.43 -14.41
N MET A 38 -5.69 13.33 -13.09
CA MET A 38 -4.90 14.13 -12.15
C MET A 38 -3.85 13.26 -11.48
N LYS A 39 -2.63 13.75 -11.33
CA LYS A 39 -1.56 13.08 -10.59
C LYS A 39 -1.85 13.14 -9.09
N GLU A 40 -1.92 11.98 -8.45
CA GLU A 40 -2.10 11.85 -7.01
C GLU A 40 -0.97 12.55 -6.24
N GLY A 41 -1.33 13.38 -5.25
CA GLY A 41 -0.37 14.10 -4.42
C GLY A 41 0.36 15.26 -5.13
N VAL A 42 0.05 15.50 -6.42
CA VAL A 42 0.60 16.60 -7.23
C VAL A 42 -0.50 17.53 -7.70
N ASP A 43 -1.44 17.03 -8.50
CA ASP A 43 -2.56 17.81 -9.05
C ASP A 43 -3.78 17.81 -8.11
N ILE A 44 -3.90 16.77 -7.29
CA ILE A 44 -4.98 16.62 -6.30
C ILE A 44 -4.43 16.02 -5.01
N SER A 45 -4.83 16.57 -3.87
CA SER A 45 -4.53 15.99 -2.57
C SER A 45 -5.40 14.74 -2.32
N VAL A 46 -4.93 13.85 -1.45
CA VAL A 46 -5.69 12.66 -1.04
C VAL A 46 -6.99 13.07 -0.34
N GLU A 47 -6.95 14.10 0.49
CA GLU A 47 -8.11 14.66 1.19
C GLU A 47 -9.16 15.19 0.22
N ASP A 48 -8.76 16.01 -0.76
CA ASP A 48 -9.67 16.57 -1.76
C ASP A 48 -10.29 15.47 -2.63
N PHE A 49 -9.48 14.46 -2.99
CA PHE A 49 -9.98 13.32 -3.75
C PHE A 49 -11.06 12.54 -2.98
N TYR A 50 -10.83 12.24 -1.71
CA TYR A 50 -11.82 11.57 -0.87
C TYR A 50 -13.09 12.43 -0.65
N GLN A 51 -12.93 13.74 -0.49
CA GLN A 51 -14.09 14.63 -0.42
C GLN A 51 -14.91 14.60 -1.72
N MET A 52 -14.25 14.61 -2.87
CA MET A 52 -14.92 14.46 -4.17
C MET A 52 -15.65 13.12 -4.30
N MET A 53 -15.07 12.01 -3.78
CA MET A 53 -15.76 10.71 -3.75
C MET A 53 -17.03 10.76 -2.88
N ALA A 54 -16.97 11.41 -1.74
CA ALA A 54 -18.11 11.55 -0.83
C ALA A 54 -19.22 12.42 -1.44
N ASP A 55 -18.86 13.52 -2.08
CA ASP A 55 -19.79 14.47 -2.71
C ASP A 55 -20.45 13.88 -3.97
N ARG A 56 -19.76 12.93 -4.64
CA ARG A 56 -20.21 12.25 -5.88
C ARG A 56 -20.59 10.81 -5.61
N ALA A 57 -21.29 10.53 -4.52
CA ALA A 57 -21.70 9.18 -4.15
C ALA A 57 -22.42 8.46 -5.31
N GLY A 58 -21.99 7.23 -5.60
CA GLY A 58 -22.47 6.45 -6.75
C GLY A 58 -21.70 6.68 -8.05
N THR A 59 -20.72 7.57 -8.07
CA THR A 59 -19.76 7.70 -9.18
C THR A 59 -18.49 6.91 -8.82
N PHE A 60 -18.02 6.07 -9.74
CA PHE A 60 -16.82 5.28 -9.53
C PHE A 60 -15.66 5.92 -10.29
N PRO A 61 -14.68 6.49 -9.58
CA PRO A 61 -13.47 7.02 -10.21
C PRO A 61 -12.63 5.90 -10.82
N LYS A 62 -11.65 6.29 -11.63
CA LYS A 62 -10.73 5.39 -12.35
C LYS A 62 -9.29 5.74 -11.99
N THR A 63 -8.39 4.76 -12.15
CA THR A 63 -6.95 4.97 -12.07
C THR A 63 -6.26 4.70 -13.39
N SER A 64 -5.12 5.36 -13.61
CA SER A 64 -4.15 4.96 -14.60
C SER A 64 -2.79 4.83 -13.93
N MET A 65 -2.02 3.80 -14.32
CA MET A 65 -0.67 3.61 -13.81
C MET A 65 0.27 4.72 -14.32
N PRO A 66 1.40 4.97 -13.63
CA PRO A 66 2.43 5.87 -14.13
C PRO A 66 2.92 5.43 -15.51
N SER A 67 3.21 6.39 -16.37
CA SER A 67 3.76 6.13 -17.70
C SER A 67 5.24 5.72 -17.61
N VAL A 68 5.77 5.17 -18.70
CA VAL A 68 7.22 4.91 -18.83
C VAL A 68 8.00 6.20 -18.63
N GLN A 69 7.52 7.32 -19.19
CA GLN A 69 8.18 8.60 -19.08
C GLN A 69 8.25 9.14 -17.65
N ASP A 70 7.19 8.93 -16.85
CA ASP A 70 7.20 9.33 -15.43
C ASP A 70 8.35 8.65 -14.66
N TYR A 71 8.62 7.38 -14.95
CA TYR A 71 9.74 6.65 -14.36
C TYR A 71 11.09 7.07 -14.94
N VAL A 72 11.20 7.29 -16.26
CA VAL A 72 12.42 7.78 -16.91
C VAL A 72 12.84 9.11 -16.29
N ASP A 73 11.91 10.06 -16.13
CA ASP A 73 12.18 11.38 -15.57
C ASP A 73 12.74 11.31 -14.14
N VAL A 74 12.35 10.29 -13.36
CA VAL A 74 12.87 10.10 -12.00
C VAL A 74 14.19 9.34 -12.02
N PHE A 75 14.33 8.26 -12.78
CA PHE A 75 15.57 7.46 -12.81
C PHE A 75 16.74 8.27 -13.36
N GLU A 76 16.51 9.04 -14.41
CA GLU A 76 17.55 9.83 -15.08
C GLU A 76 18.21 10.83 -14.14
N LYS A 77 17.48 11.40 -13.17
CA LYS A 77 18.05 12.33 -12.17
C LYS A 77 19.23 11.73 -11.42
N TYR A 78 19.20 10.41 -11.18
CA TYR A 78 20.18 9.71 -10.37
C TYR A 78 21.25 9.03 -11.19
N VAL A 79 20.86 8.39 -12.28
CA VAL A 79 21.83 7.64 -13.11
C VAL A 79 22.85 8.55 -13.79
N LYS A 80 22.49 9.80 -14.11
CA LYS A 80 23.44 10.81 -14.61
C LYS A 80 24.62 11.05 -13.67
N ASP A 81 24.38 10.96 -12.38
CA ASP A 81 25.37 11.14 -11.33
C ASP A 81 25.99 9.81 -10.85
N GLY A 82 25.69 8.70 -11.55
CA GLY A 82 26.18 7.37 -11.21
C GLY A 82 25.57 6.80 -9.92
N VAL A 83 24.42 7.34 -9.46
CA VAL A 83 23.72 6.85 -8.26
C VAL A 83 22.81 5.69 -8.64
N PRO A 84 22.98 4.49 -8.04
CA PRO A 84 22.09 3.35 -8.25
C PRO A 84 20.65 3.65 -7.81
N VAL A 85 19.67 2.98 -8.41
CA VAL A 85 18.24 3.18 -8.12
C VAL A 85 17.60 1.85 -7.71
N LEU A 86 16.86 1.86 -6.62
CA LEU A 86 15.91 0.81 -6.21
C LEU A 86 14.50 1.33 -6.42
N CYS A 87 13.78 0.78 -7.40
CA CYS A 87 12.38 1.10 -7.64
C CYS A 87 11.48 -0.03 -7.11
N ILE A 88 10.60 0.31 -6.18
CA ILE A 88 9.66 -0.62 -5.53
C ILE A 88 8.26 -0.29 -6.03
N CYS A 89 7.63 -1.23 -6.74
CA CYS A 89 6.32 -1.04 -7.36
C CYS A 89 5.23 -1.84 -6.64
N LEU A 90 3.99 -1.36 -6.81
CA LEU A 90 2.76 -2.07 -6.46
C LEU A 90 2.76 -3.49 -7.05
N ASN A 91 2.16 -4.42 -6.32
CA ASN A 91 1.92 -5.78 -6.75
C ASN A 91 1.43 -5.86 -8.21
N ALA A 92 2.17 -6.60 -9.02
CA ALA A 92 1.92 -6.78 -10.46
C ALA A 92 0.54 -7.39 -10.79
N ALA A 93 -0.08 -8.11 -9.83
CA ALA A 93 -1.43 -8.66 -10.00
C ALA A 93 -2.52 -7.56 -10.02
N PHE A 94 -2.24 -6.37 -9.49
CA PHE A 94 -3.20 -5.26 -9.41
C PHE A 94 -2.91 -4.15 -10.41
N SER A 95 -1.66 -3.98 -10.85
CA SER A 95 -1.25 -2.89 -11.74
C SER A 95 -0.10 -3.25 -12.66
N GLY A 96 -0.08 -2.66 -13.85
CA GLY A 96 1.07 -2.68 -14.75
C GLY A 96 2.17 -1.66 -14.42
N SER A 97 2.13 -1.01 -13.27
CA SER A 97 3.12 0.00 -12.84
C SER A 97 4.56 -0.52 -12.94
N ILE A 98 4.80 -1.74 -12.49
CA ILE A 98 6.11 -2.39 -12.61
C ILE A 98 6.55 -2.55 -14.06
N GLN A 99 5.64 -2.83 -14.99
CA GLN A 99 6.01 -2.96 -16.41
C GLN A 99 6.44 -1.61 -16.98
N SER A 100 5.80 -0.51 -16.59
CA SER A 100 6.25 0.85 -16.94
C SER A 100 7.65 1.13 -16.40
N ALA A 101 7.92 0.79 -15.14
CA ALA A 101 9.24 0.95 -14.52
C ALA A 101 10.31 0.08 -15.19
N MET A 102 9.99 -1.15 -15.56
CA MET A 102 10.89 -2.06 -16.29
C MET A 102 11.24 -1.52 -17.70
N ASN A 103 10.24 -1.00 -18.40
CA ASN A 103 10.45 -0.38 -19.71
C ASN A 103 11.29 0.89 -19.59
N ALA A 104 11.07 1.71 -18.55
CA ALA A 104 11.89 2.87 -18.25
C ALA A 104 13.35 2.49 -17.98
N LYS A 105 13.58 1.43 -17.16
CA LYS A 105 14.92 0.87 -16.94
C LYS A 105 15.58 0.51 -18.26
N SER A 106 14.87 -0.20 -19.14
CA SER A 106 15.42 -0.60 -20.45
C SER A 106 15.81 0.60 -21.30
N GLN A 107 14.96 1.62 -21.37
CA GLN A 107 15.23 2.86 -22.09
C GLN A 107 16.45 3.61 -21.52
N ILE A 108 16.54 3.74 -20.21
CA ILE A 108 17.69 4.38 -19.53
C ILE A 108 19.00 3.67 -19.85
N LEU A 109 19.00 2.33 -19.91
CA LEU A 109 20.19 1.53 -20.20
C LEU A 109 20.69 1.66 -21.64
N GLU A 110 19.88 2.17 -22.57
CA GLU A 110 20.35 2.51 -23.93
C GLU A 110 21.32 3.69 -23.90
N ASP A 111 21.02 4.73 -23.07
CA ASP A 111 21.85 5.93 -22.95
C ASP A 111 22.91 5.82 -21.84
N TYR A 112 22.63 5.04 -20.79
CA TYR A 112 23.49 4.83 -19.59
C TYR A 112 23.72 3.33 -19.34
N PRO A 113 24.54 2.64 -20.16
CA PRO A 113 24.70 1.18 -20.07
C PRO A 113 25.22 0.65 -18.72
N GLU A 114 25.97 1.50 -17.99
CA GLU A 114 26.54 1.15 -16.68
C GLU A 114 25.61 1.49 -15.49
N ALA A 115 24.41 2.02 -15.75
CA ALA A 115 23.47 2.40 -14.70
C ALA A 115 22.99 1.15 -13.95
N GLN A 116 22.95 1.26 -12.64
CA GLN A 116 22.44 0.20 -11.77
C GLN A 116 21.02 0.54 -11.33
N ILE A 117 20.04 -0.12 -11.91
CA ILE A 117 18.62 0.06 -11.58
C ILE A 117 18.04 -1.32 -11.25
N GLU A 118 17.50 -1.46 -10.04
CA GLU A 118 16.71 -2.62 -9.66
C GLU A 118 15.23 -2.22 -9.55
N VAL A 119 14.38 -2.95 -10.27
CA VAL A 119 12.92 -2.79 -10.23
C VAL A 119 12.33 -4.02 -9.55
N VAL A 120 11.67 -3.80 -8.43
CA VAL A 120 11.15 -4.86 -7.55
C VAL A 120 9.64 -4.81 -7.51
N ASP A 121 9.00 -5.94 -7.81
CA ASP A 121 7.61 -6.17 -7.43
C ASP A 121 7.57 -6.36 -5.91
N SER A 122 6.95 -5.41 -5.20
CA SER A 122 6.77 -5.59 -3.76
C SER A 122 5.90 -6.80 -3.44
N GLU A 123 5.06 -7.21 -4.39
CA GLU A 123 3.96 -8.15 -4.19
C GLU A 123 3.00 -7.70 -3.07
N GLU A 124 3.06 -6.43 -2.71
CA GLU A 124 2.33 -5.80 -1.62
C GLU A 124 1.49 -4.63 -2.14
N VAL A 125 0.61 -4.13 -1.27
CA VAL A 125 -0.32 -3.03 -1.56
C VAL A 125 -0.41 -2.08 -0.37
N THR A 126 -0.76 -0.81 -0.60
CA THR A 126 -1.09 0.18 0.44
C THR A 126 -0.05 0.22 1.59
N ALA A 127 -0.45 0.13 2.84
CA ALA A 127 0.45 0.16 4.00
C ALA A 127 1.54 -0.93 3.95
N LEU A 128 1.25 -2.12 3.41
CA LEU A 128 2.29 -3.16 3.27
C LEU A 128 3.40 -2.70 2.33
N GLN A 129 3.06 -2.11 1.19
CA GLN A 129 4.04 -1.54 0.27
C GLN A 129 4.79 -0.39 0.94
N GLY A 130 4.11 0.49 1.68
CA GLY A 130 4.73 1.56 2.44
C GLY A 130 5.74 1.04 3.48
N MET A 131 5.35 0.05 4.27
CA MET A 131 6.25 -0.60 5.23
C MET A 131 7.44 -1.29 4.53
N PHE A 132 7.21 -1.88 3.37
CA PHE A 132 8.26 -2.51 2.56
C PHE A 132 9.29 -1.46 2.06
N VAL A 133 8.81 -0.31 1.60
CA VAL A 133 9.66 0.84 1.22
C VAL A 133 10.44 1.36 2.43
N GLU A 134 9.80 1.47 3.60
CA GLU A 134 10.48 1.90 4.82
C GLU A 134 11.55 0.89 5.30
N GLU A 135 11.33 -0.42 5.12
CA GLU A 135 12.38 -1.41 5.38
C GLU A 135 13.57 -1.22 4.44
N ALA A 136 13.34 -0.95 3.15
CA ALA A 136 14.41 -0.59 2.21
C ALA A 136 15.19 0.65 2.69
N CYS A 137 14.48 1.68 3.18
CA CYS A 137 15.12 2.89 3.73
C CYS A 137 15.95 2.58 4.98
N ARG A 138 15.46 1.69 5.87
CA ARG A 138 16.18 1.27 7.06
C ARG A 138 17.47 0.52 6.69
N LEU A 139 17.41 -0.40 5.73
CA LEU A 139 18.58 -1.15 5.25
C LEU A 139 19.60 -0.22 4.57
N ARG A 140 19.15 0.73 3.75
CA ARG A 140 20.00 1.79 3.17
C ARG A 140 20.67 2.62 4.26
N GLY A 141 19.93 2.99 5.32
CA GLY A 141 20.44 3.71 6.48
C GLY A 141 21.47 2.91 7.29
N ALA A 142 21.37 1.59 7.28
CA ALA A 142 22.35 0.66 7.86
C ALA A 142 23.53 0.36 6.92
N GLU A 143 23.64 1.12 5.83
CA GLU A 143 24.75 1.07 4.86
C GLU A 143 24.84 -0.20 4.00
N LEU A 144 23.78 -1.00 3.89
CA LEU A 144 23.72 -2.10 2.95
C LEU A 144 23.79 -1.61 1.50
N ASP A 145 24.32 -2.43 0.62
CA ASP A 145 24.27 -2.15 -0.81
C ASP A 145 22.92 -2.51 -1.42
N LEU A 146 22.74 -2.15 -2.71
CA LEU A 146 21.49 -2.36 -3.45
C LEU A 146 21.09 -3.84 -3.51
N LYS A 147 22.04 -4.74 -3.80
CA LYS A 147 21.76 -6.18 -3.98
C LYS A 147 21.44 -6.86 -2.65
N GLU A 148 22.19 -6.53 -1.59
CA GLU A 148 21.93 -7.01 -0.24
C GLU A 148 20.54 -6.56 0.24
N THR A 149 20.19 -5.31 -0.02
CA THR A 149 18.87 -4.75 0.31
C THR A 149 17.74 -5.51 -0.40
N VAL A 150 17.85 -5.70 -1.71
CA VAL A 150 16.83 -6.44 -2.49
C VAL A 150 16.66 -7.86 -1.95
N LYS A 151 17.76 -8.56 -1.68
CA LYS A 151 17.72 -9.93 -1.14
C LYS A 151 16.94 -10.01 0.19
N LEU A 152 17.21 -9.09 1.13
CA LEU A 152 16.52 -9.08 2.43
C LEU A 152 15.04 -8.70 2.29
N LEU A 153 14.70 -7.83 1.36
CA LEU A 153 13.31 -7.48 1.05
C LEU A 153 12.56 -8.69 0.49
N GLU A 154 13.18 -9.49 -0.38
CA GLU A 154 12.58 -10.72 -0.92
C GLU A 154 12.25 -11.74 0.17
N GLU A 155 13.01 -11.79 1.26
CA GLU A 155 12.76 -12.70 2.40
C GLU A 155 11.50 -12.33 3.17
N ILE A 156 11.17 -11.02 3.31
CA ILE A 156 10.00 -10.56 4.05
C ILE A 156 8.73 -10.43 3.18
N ARG A 157 8.90 -10.30 1.87
CA ARG A 157 7.82 -10.12 0.90
C ARG A 157 6.62 -11.07 1.07
N PRO A 158 6.79 -12.40 1.29
CA PRO A 158 5.66 -13.31 1.45
C PRO A 158 4.96 -13.23 2.81
N THR A 159 5.40 -12.36 3.72
CA THR A 159 4.88 -12.29 5.09
C THR A 159 3.79 -11.25 5.27
N GLY A 160 3.51 -10.46 4.25
CA GLY A 160 2.50 -9.40 4.28
C GLY A 160 1.08 -9.94 4.47
N ARG A 161 0.32 -9.29 5.35
CA ARG A 161 -1.10 -9.58 5.62
C ARG A 161 -1.84 -8.28 5.89
N ILE A 162 -3.02 -8.13 5.29
CA ILE A 162 -3.96 -7.07 5.67
C ILE A 162 -5.31 -7.70 5.98
N PHE A 163 -5.90 -7.27 7.08
CA PHE A 163 -7.30 -7.51 7.39
C PHE A 163 -8.01 -6.17 7.36
N PHE A 164 -9.00 -6.03 6.48
CA PHE A 164 -9.70 -4.76 6.36
C PHE A 164 -11.20 -4.93 6.07
N THR A 165 -11.92 -3.86 6.27
CA THR A 165 -13.33 -3.72 5.92
C THR A 165 -13.55 -2.41 5.18
N THR A 166 -14.55 -2.38 4.33
CA THR A 166 -15.05 -1.18 3.66
C THR A 166 -16.57 -1.12 3.72
N ASN A 167 -17.17 -0.11 3.13
CA ASN A 167 -18.63 0.02 3.18
C ASN A 167 -19.36 -1.05 2.38
N ASP A 168 -18.83 -1.39 1.22
CA ASP A 168 -19.35 -2.38 0.27
C ASP A 168 -18.20 -2.86 -0.64
N LEU A 169 -18.52 -3.70 -1.61
CA LEU A 169 -17.56 -4.20 -2.60
C LEU A 169 -17.68 -3.50 -3.96
N ASP A 170 -18.55 -2.51 -4.07
CA ASP A 170 -18.89 -1.90 -5.36
C ASP A 170 -17.68 -1.26 -6.03
N TYR A 171 -16.85 -0.54 -5.26
CA TYR A 171 -15.61 0.05 -5.76
C TYR A 171 -14.59 -0.98 -6.23
N LEU A 172 -14.38 -2.05 -5.46
CA LEU A 172 -13.48 -3.16 -5.84
C LEU A 172 -13.99 -3.87 -7.11
N GLN A 173 -15.31 -4.03 -7.24
CA GLN A 173 -15.93 -4.66 -8.39
C GLN A 173 -15.81 -3.79 -9.64
N HIS A 174 -16.17 -2.51 -9.57
CA HIS A 174 -16.05 -1.57 -10.68
C HIS A 174 -14.60 -1.37 -11.12
N GLY A 175 -13.69 -1.30 -10.16
CA GLY A 175 -12.25 -1.22 -10.42
C GLY A 175 -11.62 -2.51 -10.95
N GLY A 176 -12.34 -3.64 -10.93
CA GLY A 176 -11.85 -4.95 -11.38
C GLY A 176 -10.73 -5.56 -10.50
N ARG A 177 -10.52 -5.07 -9.29
CA ARG A 177 -9.49 -5.53 -8.34
C ARG A 177 -10.06 -6.33 -7.18
N ILE A 178 -11.31 -6.76 -7.28
CA ILE A 178 -12.01 -7.52 -6.25
C ILE A 178 -11.41 -8.92 -5.98
N GLY A 179 -10.70 -9.51 -6.94
CA GLY A 179 -10.06 -10.81 -6.79
C GLY A 179 -11.04 -11.91 -6.34
N ARG A 180 -10.56 -12.81 -5.48
CA ARG A 180 -11.37 -13.91 -4.91
C ARG A 180 -12.34 -13.44 -3.83
N ALA A 181 -12.27 -12.17 -3.39
CA ALA A 181 -13.26 -11.58 -2.50
C ALA A 181 -14.66 -11.50 -3.15
N ALA A 182 -14.75 -11.56 -4.49
CA ALA A 182 -16.00 -11.63 -5.24
C ALA A 182 -16.94 -12.76 -4.79
N ALA A 183 -16.40 -13.87 -4.30
CA ALA A 183 -17.19 -15.00 -3.83
C ALA A 183 -18.10 -14.69 -2.61
N THR A 184 -17.87 -13.55 -1.95
CA THR A 184 -18.64 -13.10 -0.78
C THR A 184 -19.90 -12.31 -1.17
N ILE A 185 -20.03 -11.96 -2.46
CA ILE A 185 -21.14 -11.14 -2.94
C ILE A 185 -22.42 -12.00 -2.98
N GLY A 186 -23.12 -12.00 -1.85
CA GLY A 186 -24.53 -12.39 -1.80
C GLY A 186 -25.39 -11.13 -1.79
N ASN A 187 -26.58 -11.17 -2.38
CA ASN A 187 -27.56 -10.08 -2.42
C ASN A 187 -28.14 -9.72 -1.02
N VAL A 188 -27.29 -9.62 0.01
CA VAL A 188 -27.73 -9.30 1.37
C VAL A 188 -27.46 -7.84 1.67
N LEU A 189 -28.54 -7.08 1.74
CA LEU A 189 -28.53 -5.65 2.08
C LEU A 189 -27.92 -5.40 3.46
N LYS A 190 -27.09 -4.35 3.60
CA LYS A 190 -26.50 -3.86 4.85
C LYS A 190 -25.42 -4.77 5.50
N ILE A 191 -24.77 -5.63 4.74
CA ILE A 191 -23.56 -6.31 5.22
C ILE A 191 -22.32 -5.49 4.89
N LYS A 192 -21.30 -5.59 5.75
CA LYS A 192 -19.97 -5.03 5.55
C LYS A 192 -19.01 -6.16 5.21
N PRO A 193 -18.28 -6.09 4.08
CA PRO A 193 -17.34 -7.12 3.72
C PRO A 193 -16.14 -7.12 4.67
N MET A 194 -15.66 -8.31 4.98
CA MET A 194 -14.38 -8.53 5.61
C MET A 194 -13.47 -9.13 4.56
N ILE A 195 -12.35 -8.47 4.32
CA ILE A 195 -11.41 -8.82 3.26
C ILE A 195 -10.04 -9.06 3.89
N GLU A 196 -9.35 -10.07 3.39
CA GLU A 196 -7.96 -10.32 3.71
C GLU A 196 -7.11 -10.20 2.45
N TYR A 197 -5.99 -9.50 2.57
CA TYR A 197 -4.92 -9.57 1.59
C TYR A 197 -3.92 -10.63 2.04
N VAL A 198 -3.74 -11.63 1.20
CA VAL A 198 -2.87 -12.78 1.46
C VAL A 198 -2.39 -13.40 0.16
N ASN A 199 -1.12 -13.80 0.11
CA ASN A 199 -0.54 -14.45 -1.07
C ASN A 199 -0.81 -13.69 -2.37
N LYS A 200 -0.64 -12.35 -2.34
CA LYS A 200 -0.79 -11.43 -3.48
C LYS A 200 -2.24 -11.24 -3.97
N GLU A 201 -3.24 -11.70 -3.21
CA GLU A 201 -4.65 -11.69 -3.61
C GLU A 201 -5.55 -11.11 -2.51
N LEU A 202 -6.68 -10.54 -2.93
CA LEU A 202 -7.80 -10.24 -2.03
C LEU A 202 -8.71 -11.47 -1.94
N VAL A 203 -8.91 -11.94 -0.71
CA VAL A 203 -9.81 -13.05 -0.42
C VAL A 203 -10.91 -12.62 0.55
N SER A 204 -12.05 -13.31 0.49
CA SER A 204 -13.10 -13.09 1.47
C SER A 204 -12.68 -13.59 2.85
N ALA A 205 -12.77 -12.73 3.84
CA ALA A 205 -12.63 -13.09 5.23
C ALA A 205 -13.98 -13.13 5.98
N GLY A 206 -15.09 -13.07 5.24
CA GLY A 206 -16.45 -13.12 5.76
C GLY A 206 -17.20 -11.81 5.64
N VAL A 207 -18.26 -11.68 6.40
CA VAL A 207 -19.14 -10.50 6.41
C VAL A 207 -19.58 -10.16 7.83
N SER A 208 -19.84 -8.88 8.09
CA SER A 208 -20.37 -8.40 9.35
C SER A 208 -21.63 -7.57 9.13
N ARG A 209 -22.53 -7.56 10.10
CA ARG A 209 -23.71 -6.70 10.08
C ARG A 209 -23.41 -5.39 10.81
N GLY A 210 -23.29 -4.32 10.02
CA GLY A 210 -23.04 -2.96 10.51
C GLY A 210 -21.56 -2.66 10.77
N ARG A 211 -21.23 -1.37 10.67
CA ARG A 211 -19.86 -0.86 10.68
C ARG A 211 -19.09 -1.17 11.95
N LYS A 212 -19.72 -0.94 13.13
CA LYS A 212 -19.07 -1.23 14.43
C LYS A 212 -18.60 -2.69 14.55
N LYS A 213 -19.44 -3.64 14.08
CA LYS A 213 -19.08 -5.06 14.12
C LYS A 213 -17.99 -5.40 13.11
N SER A 214 -18.00 -4.77 11.94
CA SER A 214 -16.95 -5.03 10.95
C SER A 214 -15.58 -4.53 11.43
N LEU A 215 -15.51 -3.36 12.06
CA LEU A 215 -14.27 -2.87 12.67
C LEU A 215 -13.76 -3.82 13.78
N GLN A 216 -14.63 -4.29 14.66
CA GLN A 216 -14.24 -5.29 15.67
C GLN A 216 -13.76 -6.59 15.02
N SER A 217 -14.42 -7.05 13.96
CA SER A 217 -14.03 -8.27 13.24
C SER A 217 -12.65 -8.15 12.58
N VAL A 218 -12.23 -6.94 12.14
CA VAL A 218 -10.86 -6.71 11.65
C VAL A 218 -9.85 -7.00 12.76
N ILE A 219 -10.10 -6.47 13.96
CA ILE A 219 -9.23 -6.68 15.13
C ILE A 219 -9.18 -8.17 15.51
N ASP A 220 -10.34 -8.82 15.58
CA ASP A 220 -10.45 -10.23 15.96
C ASP A 220 -9.70 -11.14 14.98
N LYS A 221 -9.78 -10.82 13.66
CA LYS A 221 -9.08 -11.60 12.63
C LYS A 221 -7.56 -11.40 12.67
N ALA A 222 -7.10 -10.18 12.88
CA ALA A 222 -5.67 -9.91 13.03
C ALA A 222 -5.10 -10.65 14.26
N LYS A 223 -5.81 -10.64 15.40
CA LYS A 223 -5.44 -11.40 16.61
C LYS A 223 -5.44 -12.90 16.35
N ALA A 224 -6.50 -13.43 15.75
CA ALA A 224 -6.60 -14.85 15.44
C ALA A 224 -5.45 -15.34 14.52
N TYR A 225 -5.05 -14.53 13.55
CA TYR A 225 -3.89 -14.82 12.70
C TYR A 225 -2.59 -14.86 13.51
N ILE A 226 -2.35 -13.85 14.37
CA ILE A 226 -1.17 -13.77 15.22
C ILE A 226 -1.05 -14.99 16.12
N GLU A 227 -2.17 -15.41 16.73
CA GLU A 227 -2.22 -16.56 17.62
C GLU A 227 -2.03 -17.89 16.87
N ALA A 228 -2.71 -18.06 15.71
CA ALA A 228 -2.68 -19.30 14.94
C ALA A 228 -1.31 -19.58 14.32
N ASP A 229 -0.65 -18.54 13.81
CA ASP A 229 0.67 -18.66 13.16
C ASP A 229 1.82 -18.41 14.15
N HIS A 230 1.53 -18.26 15.44
CA HIS A 230 2.53 -18.01 16.50
C HIS A 230 3.48 -16.84 16.15
N ILE A 231 2.90 -15.72 15.69
CA ILE A 231 3.65 -14.54 15.23
C ILE A 231 4.35 -13.88 16.42
N ASP A 232 5.67 -13.76 16.36
CA ASP A 232 6.44 -12.92 17.28
C ASP A 232 6.36 -11.45 16.83
N LEU A 233 5.56 -10.66 17.53
CA LEU A 233 5.31 -9.26 17.17
C LEU A 233 6.54 -8.35 17.30
N LYS A 234 7.61 -8.79 17.97
CA LYS A 234 8.90 -8.08 17.96
C LYS A 234 9.55 -8.08 16.57
N GLU A 235 9.30 -9.13 15.79
CA GLU A 235 9.79 -9.26 14.42
C GLU A 235 8.88 -8.62 13.37
N TYR A 236 7.72 -8.07 13.78
CA TYR A 236 6.74 -7.51 12.84
C TYR A 236 6.55 -6.00 12.99
N ARG A 237 6.14 -5.40 11.90
CA ARG A 237 5.57 -4.06 11.84
C ARG A 237 4.05 -4.21 11.79
N ILE A 238 3.34 -3.28 12.44
CA ILE A 238 1.88 -3.25 12.44
C ILE A 238 1.43 -1.89 11.92
N GLY A 239 0.81 -1.89 10.75
CA GLY A 239 0.18 -0.73 10.13
C GLY A 239 -1.32 -0.68 10.43
N LEU A 240 -1.83 0.50 10.69
CA LEU A 240 -3.25 0.79 10.76
C LEU A 240 -3.62 1.66 9.57
N GLU A 241 -4.63 1.25 8.83
CA GLU A 241 -5.06 1.90 7.60
C GLU A 241 -6.39 2.61 7.77
N CYS A 242 -6.51 3.81 7.20
CA CYS A 242 -7.76 4.56 7.18
C CYS A 242 -7.98 5.30 5.86
N GLY A 243 -9.26 5.45 5.50
CA GLY A 243 -9.71 6.35 4.46
C GLY A 243 -10.16 7.71 4.99
N LEU A 244 -11.34 8.16 4.53
CA LEU A 244 -11.88 9.51 4.80
C LEU A 244 -12.20 9.80 6.27
N ASP A 245 -12.80 8.83 7.00
CA ASP A 245 -13.35 9.08 8.35
C ASP A 245 -12.28 9.02 9.44
N LYS A 246 -11.62 10.15 9.66
CA LYS A 246 -10.54 10.29 10.66
C LYS A 246 -11.06 10.13 12.11
N GLU A 247 -12.34 10.45 12.38
CA GLU A 247 -12.91 10.27 13.74
C GLU A 247 -13.22 8.80 14.04
N GLU A 248 -13.81 8.09 13.08
CA GLU A 248 -13.99 6.64 13.19
C GLU A 248 -12.65 5.94 13.37
N PHE A 249 -11.65 6.35 12.58
CA PHE A 249 -10.31 5.78 12.65
C PHE A 249 -9.66 5.98 14.03
N ARG A 250 -9.74 7.17 14.61
CA ARG A 250 -9.21 7.42 15.96
C ARG A 250 -9.82 6.46 17.00
N LYS A 251 -11.13 6.22 16.92
CA LYS A 251 -11.80 5.26 17.79
C LYS A 251 -11.36 3.81 17.53
N PHE A 252 -11.13 3.48 16.26
CA PHE A 252 -10.60 2.18 15.86
C PHE A 252 -9.18 1.96 16.38
N GLU A 253 -8.30 2.95 16.26
CA GLU A 253 -6.94 2.92 16.79
C GLU A 253 -6.92 2.67 18.30
N GLU A 254 -7.79 3.37 19.07
CA GLU A 254 -7.95 3.14 20.50
C GLU A 254 -8.40 1.70 20.82
N GLN A 255 -9.32 1.15 20.03
CA GLN A 255 -9.78 -0.24 20.19
C GLN A 255 -8.66 -1.25 19.86
N VAL A 256 -7.88 -1.01 18.80
CA VAL A 256 -6.72 -1.84 18.48
C VAL A 256 -5.71 -1.82 19.61
N LYS A 257 -5.31 -0.64 20.10
CA LYS A 257 -4.38 -0.50 21.23
C LYS A 257 -4.88 -1.23 22.48
N ALA A 258 -6.17 -1.15 22.76
CA ALA A 258 -6.78 -1.88 23.89
C ALA A 258 -6.76 -3.39 23.69
N ALA A 259 -7.08 -3.86 22.48
CA ALA A 259 -7.12 -5.29 22.14
C ALA A 259 -5.73 -5.95 22.12
N PHE A 260 -4.70 -5.16 21.82
CA PHE A 260 -3.30 -5.60 21.76
C PHE A 260 -2.50 -5.30 23.03
N ARG A 261 -3.16 -4.94 24.13
CA ARG A 261 -2.50 -4.60 25.41
C ARG A 261 -1.64 -5.75 25.95
N ASP A 262 -2.06 -6.99 25.77
CA ASP A 262 -1.32 -8.17 26.22
C ASP A 262 0.02 -8.36 25.51
N TYR A 263 0.21 -7.68 24.37
CA TYR A 263 1.45 -7.63 23.59
C TYR A 263 2.25 -6.34 23.82
N GLU A 264 1.89 -5.56 24.87
CA GLU A 264 2.65 -4.36 25.24
C GLU A 264 4.09 -4.74 25.58
N GLY A 265 5.07 -4.08 24.94
CA GLY A 265 6.49 -4.45 25.02
C GLY A 265 6.99 -5.35 23.88
N GLU A 266 6.11 -5.99 23.12
CA GLU A 266 6.45 -6.65 21.85
C GLU A 266 6.25 -5.72 20.67
N ILE A 267 5.17 -4.96 20.65
CA ILE A 267 4.84 -4.01 19.59
C ILE A 267 5.61 -2.72 19.84
N LYS A 268 6.55 -2.39 18.93
CA LYS A 268 7.32 -1.15 19.04
C LYS A 268 6.43 0.10 18.89
N ARG A 269 5.54 0.09 17.91
CA ARG A 269 4.53 1.13 17.65
C ARG A 269 3.51 0.60 16.65
N PHE A 270 2.31 1.18 16.66
CA PHE A 270 1.38 1.13 15.55
C PHE A 270 1.72 2.26 14.57
N GLU A 271 1.84 1.93 13.30
CA GLU A 271 2.14 2.88 12.24
C GLU A 271 0.83 3.24 11.53
N VAL A 272 0.60 4.51 11.24
CA VAL A 272 -0.65 4.95 10.62
C VAL A 272 -0.40 5.27 9.17
N PHE A 273 -1.20 4.67 8.29
CA PHE A 273 -1.21 4.91 6.86
C PHE A 273 -2.58 5.45 6.45
N HIS A 274 -2.58 6.58 5.76
CA HIS A 274 -3.77 7.08 5.09
C HIS A 274 -3.82 6.49 3.69
N VAL A 275 -4.86 5.68 3.44
CA VAL A 275 -5.05 5.05 2.12
C VAL A 275 -5.11 6.13 1.06
N GLY A 276 -4.20 6.08 0.10
CA GLY A 276 -4.07 7.08 -0.97
C GLY A 276 -5.22 7.04 -1.97
N ALA A 277 -5.26 8.02 -2.86
CA ALA A 277 -6.33 8.15 -3.84
C ALA A 277 -6.37 6.95 -4.80
N THR A 278 -5.21 6.46 -5.24
CA THR A 278 -5.07 5.30 -6.12
C THR A 278 -5.75 4.06 -5.53
N ILE A 279 -5.47 3.75 -4.29
CA ILE A 279 -6.09 2.60 -3.58
C ILE A 279 -7.56 2.91 -3.26
N GLY A 280 -7.86 4.17 -2.87
CA GLY A 280 -9.22 4.65 -2.57
C GLY A 280 -10.20 4.50 -3.72
N VAL A 281 -9.75 4.66 -4.99
CA VAL A 281 -10.55 4.37 -6.20
C VAL A 281 -11.13 2.95 -6.14
N HIS A 282 -10.39 1.99 -5.60
CA HIS A 282 -10.78 0.58 -5.58
C HIS A 282 -11.44 0.16 -4.26
N THR A 283 -11.08 0.76 -3.13
CA THR A 283 -11.65 0.40 -1.83
C THR A 283 -12.87 1.22 -1.42
N GLY A 284 -13.11 2.31 -2.15
CA GLY A 284 -14.08 3.32 -1.74
C GLY A 284 -13.53 4.24 -0.63
N PRO A 285 -14.34 5.19 -0.14
CA PRO A 285 -13.85 6.22 0.77
C PRO A 285 -13.65 5.76 2.22
N TYR A 286 -14.11 4.57 2.60
CA TYR A 286 -14.11 4.14 4.01
C TYR A 286 -13.37 2.82 4.28
N PRO A 287 -12.19 2.56 3.70
CA PRO A 287 -11.40 1.41 4.11
C PRO A 287 -10.86 1.64 5.53
N THR A 288 -10.80 0.57 6.32
CA THR A 288 -10.14 0.57 7.64
C THR A 288 -9.57 -0.82 7.88
N GLY A 289 -8.29 -0.89 8.20
CA GLY A 289 -7.56 -2.15 8.24
C GLY A 289 -6.41 -2.20 9.23
N ILE A 290 -5.88 -3.42 9.38
CA ILE A 290 -4.66 -3.75 10.11
C ILE A 290 -3.76 -4.52 9.16
N ALA A 291 -2.56 -4.01 8.95
CA ALA A 291 -1.52 -4.62 8.13
C ALA A 291 -0.38 -5.14 9.01
N LEU A 292 0.16 -6.29 8.67
CA LEU A 292 1.32 -6.90 9.34
C LEU A 292 2.37 -7.24 8.31
N LEU A 293 3.62 -6.83 8.54
CA LEU A 293 4.77 -7.16 7.69
C LEU A 293 5.96 -7.50 8.58
N LYS A 294 6.65 -8.58 8.26
CA LYS A 294 7.87 -8.95 8.97
C LYS A 294 8.97 -7.89 8.74
N ARG A 295 9.82 -7.67 9.75
CA ARG A 295 11.02 -6.84 9.62
C ARG A 295 12.13 -7.62 8.95
N CYS A 296 12.95 -6.97 8.12
CA CYS A 296 14.19 -7.57 7.66
C CYS A 296 15.12 -7.83 8.86
N ARG A 297 15.68 -9.01 8.91
CA ARG A 297 16.70 -9.36 9.91
C ARG A 297 18.04 -8.76 9.49
N TYR A 298 18.39 -7.67 10.18
CA TYR A 298 19.67 -7.00 10.05
C TYR A 298 19.95 -6.15 11.29
#